data_b828834433f6d60f024491e585938e89
#
_entry.id   b828834433f6d60f024491e585938e89
#
_cell.length_a   1.000
_cell.length_b   1.000
_cell.length_c   1.000
_cell.angle_alpha   90.00
_cell.angle_beta   90.00
_cell.angle_gamma   90.00
#
_symmetry.space_group_name_H-M   'P 1'
#
loop_
_entity.id
_entity.type
_entity.pdbx_description
1 polymer ?
#
loop_
_entity_poly.entity_id
_entity_poly.type
_entity_poly.pdbx_seq_one_letter_code
_entity_poly.pdbx_strand_id
1 'polypeptide(L)'
;MGQPRAGIIAAIATASGRGGIGVVRVSGAGLQSFAEALTGKQPQPRRATLSSFLGSDGIAIDLGILLYFPAPQSFTGEDVLELQGHGGPVVLQMLLARCLELGARVAEPGEFSQRAFLNDKLDLVQAEAVADLIEAGTAAAARSALRSLSGEFSREVHGLVARLTELRMLVEATLDFPEEEIDVLRDTDAAQRLGRICADLSSLLARARAGSLLRAGLHVVLAGLPNVGKSSLLNRLTGEERAIVTEVAGTTRDAVRETIQIEGIPLHIIDTAGLRETQDVVEKIGVERAWREIERADVVLQLLDARCGETPADHAIAVRLPAGIERIVVENKCDLAGAAAARFKEAGHVHLRLSAKSGEGMALLHDELLRVAGWSGHGEDVVLARQRHLEALGVAAEKSALAARRLDQIELCAEELRLAQEALSRITGEFTADDLLGEIFSRFCIGK
;
A
#
# COMPACT_ATOMS: atom_id res chain seq x y z
N MET A 1 20.21 8.18 -9.40
CA MET A 1 19.53 8.66 -10.64
C MET A 1 19.28 10.14 -10.45
N GLY A 2 19.77 10.96 -11.41
CA GLY A 2 19.75 12.41 -11.29
C GLY A 2 18.36 13.00 -11.34
N GLN A 3 18.29 14.31 -11.13
CA GLN A 3 17.10 15.14 -11.28
C GLN A 3 16.26 14.69 -12.50
N PRO A 4 14.91 14.77 -12.45
CA PRO A 4 14.08 14.38 -13.58
C PRO A 4 14.59 15.08 -14.83
N ARG A 5 14.79 14.32 -15.90
CA ARG A 5 15.25 14.87 -17.16
C ARG A 5 14.32 15.99 -17.57
N ALA A 6 14.83 17.21 -17.68
CA ALA A 6 14.08 18.35 -18.17
C ALA A 6 13.44 17.99 -19.52
N GLY A 7 12.20 18.39 -19.75
CA GLY A 7 11.52 18.19 -21.01
C GLY A 7 10.04 17.80 -20.85
N ILE A 8 9.34 17.84 -21.96
CA ILE A 8 7.93 17.47 -22.04
C ILE A 8 7.82 15.94 -21.97
N ILE A 9 6.95 15.44 -21.13
CA ILE A 9 6.62 14.01 -21.00
C ILE A 9 5.19 13.74 -21.44
N ALA A 10 4.94 12.55 -22.00
CA ALA A 10 3.61 12.11 -22.38
C ALA A 10 3.40 10.63 -22.02
N ALA A 11 2.19 10.28 -21.62
CA ALA A 11 1.80 8.88 -21.39
C ALA A 11 0.29 8.69 -21.55
N ILE A 12 -0.12 7.45 -21.83
CA ILE A 12 -1.51 7.02 -21.70
C ILE A 12 -1.80 6.89 -20.20
N ALA A 13 -2.76 7.69 -19.71
CA ALA A 13 -3.09 7.78 -18.28
C ALA A 13 -4.27 6.90 -17.86
N THR A 14 -4.99 6.30 -18.80
CA THR A 14 -6.07 5.36 -18.54
C THR A 14 -5.60 3.92 -18.53
N ALA A 15 -6.31 3.04 -17.82
CA ALA A 15 -6.00 1.61 -17.76
C ALA A 15 -5.92 0.97 -19.16
N SER A 16 -5.10 -0.05 -19.31
CA SER A 16 -4.97 -0.81 -20.55
C SER A 16 -6.28 -1.53 -20.89
N GLY A 17 -6.63 -1.60 -22.18
CA GLY A 17 -7.82 -2.29 -22.66
C GLY A 17 -8.67 -1.42 -23.60
N ARG A 18 -9.92 -1.82 -23.80
CA ARG A 18 -10.90 -1.08 -24.63
C ARG A 18 -11.89 -0.38 -23.70
N GLY A 19 -12.02 0.93 -23.84
CA GLY A 19 -12.97 1.74 -23.11
C GLY A 19 -13.66 2.76 -24.01
N GLY A 20 -14.76 3.37 -23.55
CA GLY A 20 -15.40 4.47 -24.27
C GLY A 20 -14.54 5.72 -24.33
N ILE A 21 -13.72 5.94 -23.29
CA ILE A 21 -12.83 7.11 -23.18
C ILE A 21 -11.41 6.64 -22.83
N GLY A 22 -10.42 7.26 -23.44
CA GLY A 22 -9.03 7.13 -23.09
C GLY A 22 -8.36 8.49 -22.98
N VAL A 23 -7.34 8.59 -22.13
CA VAL A 23 -6.64 9.85 -21.83
C VAL A 23 -5.15 9.70 -22.13
N VAL A 24 -4.60 10.59 -22.94
CA VAL A 24 -3.16 10.82 -23.02
C VAL A 24 -2.86 12.10 -22.24
N ARG A 25 -1.96 12.01 -21.27
CA ARG A 25 -1.52 13.14 -20.44
C ARG A 25 -0.15 13.59 -20.88
N VAL A 26 0.04 14.90 -20.93
CA VAL A 26 1.32 15.55 -21.26
C VAL A 26 1.65 16.54 -20.15
N SER A 27 2.91 16.59 -19.69
CA SER A 27 3.40 17.57 -18.70
C SER A 27 4.74 18.15 -19.14
N GLY A 28 4.93 19.42 -18.87
CA GLY A 28 6.17 20.14 -19.16
C GLY A 28 5.94 21.64 -19.30
N ALA A 29 6.98 22.38 -19.67
CA ALA A 29 6.88 23.82 -19.87
C ALA A 29 6.41 24.17 -21.30
N GLY A 30 5.60 25.24 -21.43
CA GLY A 30 5.24 25.82 -22.72
C GLY A 30 4.26 25.00 -23.55
N LEU A 31 3.33 24.29 -22.93
CA LEU A 31 2.40 23.39 -23.61
C LEU A 31 1.31 24.13 -24.44
N GLN A 32 1.23 25.44 -24.43
CA GLN A 32 0.29 26.19 -25.28
C GLN A 32 0.58 25.96 -26.77
N SER A 33 1.85 26.14 -27.20
CA SER A 33 2.26 25.89 -28.57
C SER A 33 2.17 24.43 -28.99
N PHE A 34 2.42 23.52 -28.04
CA PHE A 34 2.23 22.10 -28.24
C PHE A 34 0.76 21.74 -28.52
N ALA A 35 -0.18 22.29 -27.73
CA ALA A 35 -1.61 22.10 -27.94
C ALA A 35 -2.09 22.73 -29.29
N GLU A 36 -1.56 23.89 -29.67
CA GLU A 36 -1.87 24.52 -30.94
C GLU A 36 -1.42 23.66 -32.12
N ALA A 37 -0.20 23.10 -32.05
CA ALA A 37 0.31 22.19 -33.08
C ALA A 37 -0.49 20.88 -33.19
N LEU A 38 -1.09 20.44 -32.10
CA LEU A 38 -1.90 19.21 -32.06
C LEU A 38 -3.36 19.42 -32.48
N THR A 39 -3.93 20.61 -32.27
CA THR A 39 -5.38 20.84 -32.47
C THR A 39 -5.72 21.97 -33.41
N GLY A 40 -4.71 22.74 -33.87
CA GLY A 40 -4.90 23.96 -34.64
C GLY A 40 -5.54 25.12 -33.87
N LYS A 41 -5.66 24.99 -32.52
CA LYS A 41 -6.32 25.98 -31.66
C LYS A 41 -5.53 26.22 -30.38
N GLN A 42 -5.56 27.47 -29.90
CA GLN A 42 -4.98 27.78 -28.60
C GLN A 42 -5.87 27.19 -27.47
N PRO A 43 -5.27 26.49 -26.50
CA PRO A 43 -6.02 25.89 -25.39
C PRO A 43 -6.50 26.98 -24.42
N GLN A 44 -7.75 26.88 -23.96
CA GLN A 44 -8.25 27.74 -22.89
C GLN A 44 -8.02 27.07 -21.53
N PRO A 45 -7.42 27.77 -20.56
CA PRO A 45 -7.15 27.21 -19.23
C PRO A 45 -8.42 26.67 -18.58
N ARG A 46 -8.35 25.41 -18.09
CA ARG A 46 -9.40 24.72 -17.31
C ARG A 46 -10.77 24.65 -18.00
N ARG A 47 -10.80 24.78 -19.31
CA ARG A 47 -12.03 24.67 -20.11
C ARG A 47 -11.99 23.41 -20.97
N ALA A 48 -13.01 22.58 -20.84
CA ALA A 48 -13.21 21.44 -21.72
C ALA A 48 -13.51 21.94 -23.14
N THR A 49 -12.62 21.65 -24.08
CA THR A 49 -12.70 22.15 -25.45
C THR A 49 -12.78 20.98 -26.42
N LEU A 50 -13.89 20.86 -27.14
CA LEU A 50 -14.01 19.87 -28.21
C LEU A 50 -13.03 20.23 -29.34
N SER A 51 -12.14 19.32 -29.67
CA SER A 51 -11.05 19.53 -30.65
C SER A 51 -10.79 18.26 -31.44
N SER A 52 -10.45 18.44 -32.72
CA SER A 52 -9.83 17.38 -33.50
C SER A 52 -8.35 17.30 -33.13
N PHE A 53 -7.85 16.11 -32.83
CA PHE A 53 -6.44 15.84 -32.61
C PHE A 53 -5.82 15.50 -33.95
N LEU A 54 -4.85 16.31 -34.44
CA LEU A 54 -4.32 16.26 -35.78
C LEU A 54 -3.00 15.48 -35.84
N GLY A 55 -2.88 14.62 -36.83
CA GLY A 55 -1.61 14.00 -37.21
C GLY A 55 -0.64 15.01 -37.87
N SER A 56 0.58 14.57 -38.18
CA SER A 56 1.58 15.38 -38.88
C SER A 56 1.16 15.73 -40.29
N ASP A 57 0.28 14.97 -40.91
CA ASP A 57 -0.33 15.18 -42.22
C ASP A 57 -1.56 16.11 -42.19
N GLY A 58 -1.94 16.60 -41.01
CA GLY A 58 -3.14 17.43 -40.79
C GLY A 58 -4.45 16.65 -40.78
N ILE A 59 -4.42 15.31 -40.92
CA ILE A 59 -5.62 14.48 -40.84
C ILE A 59 -5.95 14.26 -39.36
N ALA A 60 -7.24 14.29 -39.03
CA ALA A 60 -7.68 14.03 -37.66
C ALA A 60 -7.42 12.57 -37.25
N ILE A 61 -6.67 12.36 -36.18
CA ILE A 61 -6.49 11.07 -35.50
C ILE A 61 -7.77 10.70 -34.75
N ASP A 62 -8.34 11.68 -34.04
CA ASP A 62 -9.55 11.52 -33.25
C ASP A 62 -10.23 12.87 -33.01
N LEU A 63 -11.49 12.83 -32.53
CA LEU A 63 -12.25 13.97 -32.07
C LEU A 63 -12.55 13.79 -30.59
N GLY A 64 -12.07 14.70 -29.74
CA GLY A 64 -12.16 14.54 -28.31
C GLY A 64 -12.12 15.86 -27.55
N ILE A 65 -11.94 15.76 -26.23
CA ILE A 65 -11.85 16.91 -25.34
C ILE A 65 -10.39 17.21 -25.02
N LEU A 66 -9.96 18.44 -25.23
CA LEU A 66 -8.69 18.97 -24.75
C LEU A 66 -8.95 19.71 -23.43
N LEU A 67 -8.16 19.38 -22.40
CA LEU A 67 -8.07 20.14 -21.15
C LEU A 67 -6.63 20.66 -20.98
N TYR A 68 -6.50 21.92 -20.59
CA TYR A 68 -5.24 22.57 -20.30
C TYR A 68 -5.21 23.14 -18.89
N PHE A 69 -4.18 22.78 -18.13
CA PHE A 69 -3.93 23.23 -16.77
C PHE A 69 -2.58 23.96 -16.73
N PRO A 70 -2.57 25.31 -16.70
CA PRO A 70 -1.33 26.07 -16.65
C PRO A 70 -0.63 25.95 -15.32
N ALA A 71 0.70 26.00 -15.34
CA ALA A 71 1.55 26.10 -14.16
C ALA A 71 1.21 27.35 -13.35
N PRO A 72 1.41 27.35 -12.01
CA PRO A 72 1.75 26.21 -11.14
C PRO A 72 0.52 25.42 -10.66
N GLN A 73 -0.68 25.74 -11.11
CA GLN A 73 -1.94 25.18 -10.60
C GLN A 73 -2.38 23.97 -11.42
N SER A 74 -1.52 22.99 -11.52
CA SER A 74 -1.73 21.70 -12.20
C SER A 74 -1.33 20.55 -11.25
N PHE A 75 -1.48 19.32 -11.68
CA PHE A 75 -1.09 18.15 -10.91
C PHE A 75 0.42 18.10 -10.67
N THR A 76 1.23 18.33 -11.71
CA THR A 76 2.70 18.29 -11.61
C THR A 76 3.34 19.60 -11.17
N GLY A 77 2.57 20.70 -11.09
CA GLY A 77 3.12 22.05 -10.91
C GLY A 77 3.66 22.68 -12.19
N GLU A 78 3.80 21.91 -13.28
CA GLU A 78 4.13 22.37 -14.63
C GLU A 78 2.84 22.59 -15.45
N ASP A 79 2.94 23.00 -16.72
CA ASP A 79 1.79 22.92 -17.62
C ASP A 79 1.38 21.46 -17.81
N VAL A 80 0.07 21.18 -17.83
CA VAL A 80 -0.49 19.85 -18.09
C VAL A 80 -1.56 19.93 -19.16
N LEU A 81 -1.49 19.02 -20.13
CA LEU A 81 -2.56 18.78 -21.10
C LEU A 81 -3.15 17.39 -20.90
N GLU A 82 -4.45 17.28 -21.03
CA GLU A 82 -5.16 16.00 -21.14
C GLU A 82 -5.92 15.94 -22.47
N LEU A 83 -5.60 14.91 -23.25
CA LEU A 83 -6.24 14.59 -24.53
C LEU A 83 -7.21 13.45 -24.25
N GLN A 84 -8.48 13.75 -24.10
CA GLN A 84 -9.52 12.78 -23.80
C GLN A 84 -10.21 12.40 -25.12
N GLY A 85 -9.78 11.29 -25.70
CA GLY A 85 -10.30 10.72 -26.94
C GLY A 85 -11.06 9.42 -26.71
N HIS A 86 -11.29 8.66 -27.79
CA HIS A 86 -11.84 7.32 -27.70
C HIS A 86 -10.82 6.34 -27.14
N GLY A 87 -11.24 5.46 -26.23
CA GLY A 87 -10.38 4.54 -25.47
C GLY A 87 -9.97 3.28 -26.24
N GLY A 88 -9.84 3.38 -27.56
CA GLY A 88 -9.28 2.32 -28.39
C GLY A 88 -7.75 2.30 -28.30
N PRO A 89 -7.09 1.14 -28.06
CA PRO A 89 -5.63 1.07 -27.92
C PRO A 89 -4.86 1.68 -29.10
N VAL A 90 -5.35 1.49 -30.32
CA VAL A 90 -4.73 2.03 -31.53
C VAL A 90 -4.80 3.56 -31.56
N VAL A 91 -5.97 4.12 -31.24
CA VAL A 91 -6.17 5.59 -31.22
C VAL A 91 -5.25 6.24 -30.17
N LEU A 92 -5.19 5.66 -28.95
CA LEU A 92 -4.32 6.17 -27.89
C LEU A 92 -2.84 6.08 -28.24
N GLN A 93 -2.40 5.01 -28.93
CA GLN A 93 -1.04 4.90 -29.42
C GLN A 93 -0.73 5.93 -30.50
N MET A 94 -1.66 6.20 -31.44
CA MET A 94 -1.49 7.25 -32.44
C MET A 94 -1.39 8.65 -31.79
N LEU A 95 -2.22 8.95 -30.79
CA LEU A 95 -2.14 10.20 -30.03
C LEU A 95 -0.82 10.33 -29.28
N LEU A 96 -0.36 9.27 -28.63
CA LEU A 96 0.93 9.25 -27.94
C LEU A 96 2.08 9.46 -28.94
N ALA A 97 2.09 8.73 -30.07
CA ALA A 97 3.09 8.88 -31.12
C ALA A 97 3.13 10.33 -31.62
N ARG A 98 1.96 10.96 -31.83
CA ARG A 98 1.90 12.37 -32.22
C ARG A 98 2.50 13.32 -31.18
N CYS A 99 2.29 13.04 -29.89
CA CYS A 99 2.93 13.79 -28.81
C CYS A 99 4.47 13.66 -28.87
N LEU A 100 4.99 12.47 -29.17
CA LEU A 100 6.43 12.24 -29.29
C LEU A 100 7.02 12.98 -30.50
N GLU A 101 6.32 13.01 -31.64
CA GLU A 101 6.72 13.80 -32.83
C GLU A 101 6.79 15.30 -32.53
N LEU A 102 5.94 15.80 -31.61
CA LEU A 102 5.93 17.18 -31.17
C LEU A 102 7.02 17.51 -30.14
N GLY A 103 7.88 16.53 -29.78
CA GLY A 103 9.04 16.74 -28.93
C GLY A 103 8.83 16.26 -27.46
N ALA A 104 7.71 15.62 -27.15
CA ALA A 104 7.59 14.93 -25.88
C ALA A 104 8.43 13.63 -25.89
N ARG A 105 8.78 13.13 -24.71
CA ARG A 105 9.25 11.75 -24.51
C ARG A 105 8.23 10.94 -23.72
N VAL A 106 8.33 9.62 -23.79
CA VAL A 106 7.50 8.77 -22.95
C VAL A 106 7.87 9.00 -21.47
N ALA A 107 6.86 9.15 -20.62
CA ALA A 107 7.05 9.27 -19.19
C ALA A 107 7.57 7.95 -18.59
N GLU A 108 8.48 8.06 -17.63
CA GLU A 108 8.88 6.93 -16.80
C GLU A 108 7.75 6.55 -15.81
N PRO A 109 7.76 5.33 -15.22
CA PRO A 109 6.82 4.97 -14.18
C PRO A 109 6.82 6.00 -13.03
N GLY A 110 5.64 6.49 -12.63
CA GLY A 110 5.49 7.46 -11.54
C GLY A 110 6.01 8.87 -11.80
N GLU A 111 6.48 9.20 -13.02
CA GLU A 111 7.16 10.48 -13.28
C GLU A 111 6.26 11.71 -13.07
N PHE A 112 4.97 11.63 -13.36
CA PHE A 112 4.05 12.74 -13.08
C PHE A 112 3.93 13.00 -11.56
N SER A 113 3.83 11.96 -10.75
CA SER A 113 3.79 12.09 -9.28
C SER A 113 5.14 12.53 -8.71
N GLN A 114 6.24 12.08 -9.30
CA GLN A 114 7.59 12.53 -8.93
C GLN A 114 7.76 14.04 -9.18
N ARG A 115 7.31 14.53 -10.34
CA ARG A 115 7.33 15.98 -10.64
C ARG A 115 6.44 16.77 -9.70
N ALA A 116 5.25 16.21 -9.36
CA ALA A 116 4.37 16.82 -8.36
C ALA A 116 5.05 16.94 -6.98
N PHE A 117 5.77 15.91 -6.55
CA PHE A 117 6.56 15.95 -5.32
C PHE A 117 7.69 16.98 -5.38
N LEU A 118 8.49 16.99 -6.46
CA LEU A 118 9.61 17.92 -6.62
C LEU A 118 9.19 19.38 -6.78
N ASN A 119 7.95 19.63 -7.20
CA ASN A 119 7.35 20.95 -7.33
C ASN A 119 6.45 21.30 -6.12
N ASP A 120 6.62 20.64 -4.97
CA ASP A 120 5.90 20.87 -3.71
C ASP A 120 4.37 20.86 -3.84
N LYS A 121 3.84 20.05 -4.79
CA LYS A 121 2.39 19.87 -4.96
C LYS A 121 1.85 18.76 -4.07
N LEU A 122 2.67 17.77 -3.80
CA LEU A 122 2.41 16.61 -2.95
C LEU A 122 3.66 16.34 -2.11
N ASP A 123 3.48 15.91 -0.88
CA ASP A 123 4.56 15.25 -0.15
C ASP A 123 4.67 13.77 -0.55
N LEU A 124 5.66 13.07 -0.01
CA LEU A 124 5.92 11.69 -0.39
C LEU A 124 4.79 10.73 0.02
N VAL A 125 4.14 10.96 1.17
CA VAL A 125 2.98 10.19 1.63
C VAL A 125 1.79 10.39 0.70
N GLN A 126 1.53 11.62 0.31
CA GLN A 126 0.44 11.96 -0.63
C GLN A 126 0.69 11.36 -2.02
N ALA A 127 1.94 11.43 -2.50
CA ALA A 127 2.31 10.79 -3.76
C ALA A 127 2.06 9.28 -3.71
N GLU A 128 2.50 8.60 -2.65
CA GLU A 128 2.24 7.17 -2.45
C GLU A 128 0.74 6.85 -2.34
N ALA A 129 -0.04 7.73 -1.69
CA ALA A 129 -1.49 7.56 -1.54
C ALA A 129 -2.24 7.59 -2.88
N VAL A 130 -1.72 8.28 -3.92
CA VAL A 130 -2.28 8.20 -5.29
C VAL A 130 -2.23 6.77 -5.81
N ALA A 131 -1.11 6.07 -5.66
CA ALA A 131 -0.97 4.68 -6.08
C ALA A 131 -1.88 3.76 -5.24
N ASP A 132 -1.86 3.93 -3.91
CA ASP A 132 -2.66 3.13 -2.99
C ASP A 132 -4.17 3.27 -3.24
N LEU A 133 -4.64 4.48 -3.61
CA LEU A 133 -6.05 4.72 -3.96
C LEU A 133 -6.47 3.97 -5.23
N ILE A 134 -5.58 3.87 -6.19
CA ILE A 134 -5.84 3.20 -7.48
C ILE A 134 -5.80 1.68 -7.32
N GLU A 135 -4.92 1.17 -6.46
CA GLU A 135 -4.76 -0.25 -6.18
C GLU A 135 -5.72 -0.78 -5.11
N ALA A 136 -6.50 0.11 -4.47
CA ALA A 136 -7.38 -0.25 -3.37
C ALA A 136 -8.41 -1.33 -3.77
N GLY A 137 -8.31 -2.51 -3.17
CA GLY A 137 -9.23 -3.65 -3.38
C GLY A 137 -10.49 -3.60 -2.52
N THR A 138 -10.55 -2.70 -1.52
CA THR A 138 -11.70 -2.56 -0.62
C THR A 138 -12.11 -1.10 -0.43
N ALA A 139 -13.36 -0.86 -0.08
CA ALA A 139 -13.86 0.49 0.21
C ALA A 139 -13.16 1.12 1.43
N ALA A 140 -12.74 0.31 2.40
CA ALA A 140 -11.99 0.77 3.58
C ALA A 140 -10.59 1.25 3.18
N ALA A 141 -9.87 0.47 2.35
CA ALA A 141 -8.58 0.85 1.80
C ALA A 141 -8.67 2.13 0.97
N ALA A 142 -9.65 2.24 0.07
CA ALA A 142 -9.85 3.44 -0.76
C ALA A 142 -10.11 4.69 0.09
N ARG A 143 -10.99 4.62 1.11
CA ARG A 143 -11.24 5.73 2.03
C ARG A 143 -9.99 6.14 2.81
N SER A 144 -9.22 5.17 3.29
CA SER A 144 -7.98 5.45 4.02
C SER A 144 -6.91 6.06 3.12
N ALA A 145 -6.77 5.58 1.87
CA ALA A 145 -5.89 6.18 0.87
C ALA A 145 -6.29 7.64 0.55
N LEU A 146 -7.59 7.92 0.41
CA LEU A 146 -8.07 9.28 0.17
C LEU A 146 -7.75 10.22 1.34
N ARG A 147 -7.85 9.77 2.60
CA ARG A 147 -7.43 10.55 3.78
C ARG A 147 -5.93 10.84 3.77
N SER A 148 -5.10 9.86 3.43
CA SER A 148 -3.65 10.06 3.28
C SER A 148 -3.36 11.05 2.15
N LEU A 149 -4.05 10.95 1.01
CA LEU A 149 -3.93 11.90 -0.10
C LEU A 149 -4.35 13.32 0.29
N SER A 150 -5.35 13.48 1.16
CA SER A 150 -5.76 14.80 1.70
C SER A 150 -4.76 15.38 2.71
N GLY A 151 -3.66 14.68 2.99
CA GLY A 151 -2.58 15.12 3.86
C GLY A 151 -2.86 14.95 5.36
N GLU A 152 -3.82 14.13 5.76
CA GLU A 152 -4.15 13.93 7.18
C GLU A 152 -2.97 13.31 7.93
N PHE A 153 -2.40 12.22 7.41
CA PHE A 153 -1.23 11.58 8.00
C PHE A 153 0.00 12.49 8.01
N SER A 154 0.25 13.21 6.92
CA SER A 154 1.37 14.15 6.82
C SER A 154 1.27 15.27 7.87
N ARG A 155 0.06 15.82 8.09
CA ARG A 155 -0.15 16.85 9.14
C ARG A 155 0.15 16.32 10.55
N GLU A 156 -0.22 15.07 10.85
CA GLU A 156 0.10 14.46 12.14
C GLU A 156 1.62 14.28 12.32
N VAL A 157 2.30 13.79 11.27
CA VAL A 157 3.76 13.64 11.27
C VAL A 157 4.46 14.99 11.44
N HIS A 158 4.08 16.02 10.66
CA HIS A 158 4.64 17.36 10.79
C HIS A 158 4.40 17.97 12.18
N GLY A 159 3.22 17.73 12.77
CA GLY A 159 2.91 18.15 14.15
C GLY A 159 3.81 17.49 15.19
N LEU A 160 4.17 16.22 15.01
CA LEU A 160 5.14 15.52 15.85
C LEU A 160 6.56 16.07 15.65
N VAL A 161 6.99 16.27 14.40
CA VAL A 161 8.29 16.86 14.06
C VAL A 161 8.44 18.25 14.68
N ALA A 162 7.43 19.10 14.54
CA ALA A 162 7.47 20.45 15.13
C ALA A 162 7.65 20.41 16.65
N ARG A 163 6.88 19.57 17.36
CA ARG A 163 6.99 19.43 18.82
C ARG A 163 8.34 18.85 19.27
N LEU A 164 8.90 17.88 18.51
CA LEU A 164 10.24 17.36 18.76
C LEU A 164 11.30 18.44 18.55
N THR A 165 11.15 19.25 17.48
CA THR A 165 12.07 20.35 17.18
C THR A 165 12.05 21.41 18.30
N GLU A 166 10.86 21.83 18.75
CA GLU A 166 10.72 22.79 19.87
C GLU A 166 11.37 22.24 21.15
N LEU A 167 11.12 20.96 21.47
CA LEU A 167 11.71 20.34 22.66
C LEU A 167 13.23 20.24 22.55
N ARG A 168 13.74 19.84 21.36
CA ARG A 168 15.18 19.78 21.11
C ARG A 168 15.85 21.14 21.25
N MET A 169 15.24 22.20 20.70
CA MET A 169 15.77 23.58 20.87
C MET A 169 15.86 23.98 22.34
N LEU A 170 14.88 23.62 23.18
CA LEU A 170 14.93 23.87 24.63
C LEU A 170 16.06 23.11 25.31
N VAL A 171 16.25 21.81 24.92
CA VAL A 171 17.33 20.96 25.46
C VAL A 171 18.71 21.51 25.03
N GLU A 172 18.88 21.85 23.74
CA GLU A 172 20.15 22.43 23.22
C GLU A 172 20.45 23.81 23.84
N ALA A 173 19.45 24.65 24.05
CA ALA A 173 19.65 25.93 24.74
C ALA A 173 20.20 25.77 26.18
N THR A 174 19.81 24.71 26.87
CA THR A 174 20.38 24.40 28.21
C THR A 174 21.86 24.01 28.15
N LEU A 175 22.31 23.42 27.03
CA LEU A 175 23.73 23.10 26.81
C LEU A 175 24.58 24.33 26.51
N ASP A 176 24.01 25.30 25.77
CA ASP A 176 24.72 26.49 25.33
C ASP A 176 24.88 27.55 26.48
N PHE A 177 23.98 27.52 27.48
CA PHE A 177 23.95 28.45 28.58
C PHE A 177 24.00 27.79 29.97
N PRO A 178 25.07 27.03 30.29
CA PRO A 178 25.18 26.28 31.56
C PRO A 178 25.31 27.14 32.81
N GLU A 179 25.60 28.44 32.68
CA GLU A 179 25.79 29.37 33.80
C GLU A 179 24.48 30.03 34.28
N GLU A 180 23.36 29.88 33.53
CA GLU A 180 22.08 30.37 33.99
C GLU A 180 21.49 29.35 34.97
N GLU A 181 21.29 29.76 36.27
CA GLU A 181 20.69 28.94 37.33
C GLU A 181 19.22 28.53 37.07
N ILE A 182 18.72 28.71 35.83
CA ILE A 182 17.39 28.36 35.41
C ILE A 182 17.39 26.87 35.02
N ASP A 183 16.76 26.03 35.83
CA ASP A 183 16.51 24.61 35.47
C ASP A 183 15.45 24.55 34.34
N VAL A 184 15.86 24.97 33.11
CA VAL A 184 14.99 25.14 31.93
C VAL A 184 14.19 23.87 31.69
N LEU A 185 14.76 22.69 32.00
CA LEU A 185 14.07 21.41 31.82
C LEU A 185 12.93 21.20 32.83
N ARG A 186 13.06 21.71 34.04
CA ARG A 186 11.97 21.66 35.06
C ARG A 186 10.94 22.76 34.84
N ASP A 187 11.37 23.96 34.52
CA ASP A 187 10.47 25.09 34.33
C ASP A 187 9.63 24.99 33.03
N THR A 188 10.09 24.22 32.03
CA THR A 188 9.40 24.05 30.74
C THR A 188 8.57 22.80 30.62
N ASP A 189 8.38 22.03 31.70
CA ASP A 189 7.65 20.72 31.64
C ASP A 189 8.19 19.76 30.57
N ALA A 190 9.51 19.78 30.28
CA ALA A 190 10.13 18.99 29.21
C ALA A 190 9.78 17.49 29.30
N ALA A 191 9.80 16.92 30.52
CA ALA A 191 9.42 15.54 30.76
C ALA A 191 7.95 15.26 30.38
N GLN A 192 7.03 16.19 30.70
CA GLN A 192 5.62 16.05 30.37
C GLN A 192 5.38 16.20 28.87
N ARG A 193 6.07 17.16 28.21
CA ARG A 193 6.00 17.33 26.74
C ARG A 193 6.50 16.07 26.04
N LEU A 194 7.62 15.53 26.45
CA LEU A 194 8.17 14.29 25.88
C LEU A 194 7.27 13.09 26.12
N GLY A 195 6.67 12.98 27.33
CA GLY A 195 5.68 11.95 27.63
C GLY A 195 4.47 11.98 26.69
N ARG A 196 3.96 13.19 26.36
CA ARG A 196 2.87 13.37 25.38
C ARG A 196 3.30 12.96 23.97
N ILE A 197 4.51 13.33 23.54
CA ILE A 197 5.06 12.94 22.22
C ILE A 197 5.17 11.42 22.14
N CYS A 198 5.68 10.75 23.17
CA CYS A 198 5.77 9.28 23.21
C CYS A 198 4.40 8.61 23.14
N ALA A 199 3.38 9.13 23.83
CA ALA A 199 2.02 8.61 23.78
C ALA A 199 1.39 8.77 22.39
N ASP A 200 1.55 9.92 21.76
CA ASP A 200 1.03 10.20 20.42
C ASP A 200 1.73 9.36 19.35
N LEU A 201 3.06 9.19 19.44
CA LEU A 201 3.82 8.28 18.57
C LEU A 201 3.34 6.83 18.70
N SER A 202 3.09 6.37 19.92
CA SER A 202 2.59 5.00 20.16
C SER A 202 1.19 4.81 19.57
N SER A 203 0.32 5.80 19.73
CA SER A 203 -1.03 5.80 19.15
C SER A 203 -0.97 5.81 17.62
N LEU A 204 -0.16 6.70 17.02
CA LEU A 204 -0.02 6.78 15.58
C LEU A 204 0.56 5.49 15.00
N LEU A 205 1.57 4.90 15.65
CA LEU A 205 2.16 3.62 15.23
C LEU A 205 1.14 2.47 15.26
N ALA A 206 0.27 2.42 16.27
CA ALA A 206 -0.79 1.41 16.35
C ALA A 206 -1.80 1.56 15.20
N ARG A 207 -2.26 2.80 14.92
CA ARG A 207 -3.17 3.11 13.81
C ARG A 207 -2.51 2.84 12.43
N ALA A 208 -1.23 3.15 12.28
CA ALA A 208 -0.46 2.89 11.08
C ALA A 208 -0.27 1.38 10.82
N ARG A 209 -0.05 0.56 11.87
CA ARG A 209 0.00 -0.90 11.75
C ARG A 209 -1.32 -1.48 11.25
N ALA A 210 -2.44 -1.05 11.83
CA ALA A 210 -3.77 -1.45 11.35
C ALA A 210 -4.00 -1.05 9.89
N GLY A 211 -3.55 0.14 9.48
CA GLY A 211 -3.68 0.62 8.11
C GLY A 211 -2.79 -0.08 7.10
N SER A 212 -1.62 -0.54 7.52
CA SER A 212 -0.77 -1.32 6.63
C SER A 212 -1.43 -2.64 6.21
N LEU A 213 -2.26 -3.22 7.08
CA LEU A 213 -3.06 -4.41 6.78
C LEU A 213 -4.19 -4.12 5.77
N LEU A 214 -4.85 -2.96 5.87
CA LEU A 214 -5.84 -2.55 4.87
C LEU A 214 -5.22 -2.40 3.48
N ARG A 215 -3.95 -2.04 3.41
CA ARG A 215 -3.21 -1.88 2.16
C ARG A 215 -2.67 -3.21 1.63
N ALA A 216 -1.89 -3.93 2.45
CA ALA A 216 -1.18 -5.13 2.04
C ALA A 216 -2.08 -6.37 2.01
N GLY A 217 -3.16 -6.35 2.80
CA GLY A 217 -3.96 -7.54 3.06
C GLY A 217 -3.23 -8.55 3.94
N LEU A 218 -3.88 -9.67 4.20
CA LEU A 218 -3.32 -10.83 4.88
C LEU A 218 -3.15 -11.97 3.88
N HIS A 219 -1.95 -12.50 3.74
CA HIS A 219 -1.68 -13.65 2.89
C HIS A 219 -1.96 -14.94 3.64
N VAL A 220 -3.03 -15.63 3.21
CA VAL A 220 -3.55 -16.85 3.83
C VAL A 220 -3.31 -18.03 2.90
N VAL A 221 -2.58 -19.04 3.36
CA VAL A 221 -2.36 -20.27 2.59
C VAL A 221 -3.19 -21.42 3.15
N LEU A 222 -3.95 -22.10 2.28
CA LEU A 222 -4.68 -23.31 2.62
C LEU A 222 -3.78 -24.52 2.39
N ALA A 223 -3.38 -25.20 3.46
CA ALA A 223 -2.58 -26.41 3.42
C ALA A 223 -3.39 -27.61 3.92
N GLY A 224 -3.07 -28.82 3.47
CA GLY A 224 -3.71 -30.04 3.92
C GLY A 224 -3.87 -31.10 2.83
N LEU A 225 -4.23 -32.30 3.25
CA LEU A 225 -4.40 -33.46 2.35
C LEU A 225 -5.54 -33.25 1.33
N PRO A 226 -5.58 -34.01 0.24
CA PRO A 226 -6.73 -34.02 -0.65
C PRO A 226 -8.03 -34.39 0.07
N ASN A 227 -9.14 -33.83 -0.38
CA ASN A 227 -10.49 -34.09 0.12
C ASN A 227 -10.78 -33.68 1.58
N VAL A 228 -9.88 -32.95 2.26
CA VAL A 228 -10.15 -32.36 3.59
C VAL A 228 -11.10 -31.15 3.50
N GLY A 229 -11.36 -30.64 2.29
CA GLY A 229 -12.32 -29.57 2.04
C GLY A 229 -11.72 -28.18 1.80
N LYS A 230 -10.47 -28.09 1.33
CA LYS A 230 -9.82 -26.81 0.97
C LYS A 230 -10.66 -25.99 0.01
N SER A 231 -11.02 -26.56 -1.15
CA SER A 231 -11.85 -25.86 -2.13
C SER A 231 -13.27 -25.54 -1.62
N SER A 232 -13.82 -26.34 -0.71
CA SER A 232 -15.11 -26.02 -0.08
C SER A 232 -14.99 -24.83 0.86
N LEU A 233 -13.91 -24.74 1.63
CA LEU A 233 -13.61 -23.59 2.48
C LEU A 233 -13.38 -22.33 1.65
N LEU A 234 -12.57 -22.44 0.59
CA LEU A 234 -12.33 -21.33 -0.32
C LEU A 234 -13.64 -20.82 -0.94
N ASN A 235 -14.47 -21.73 -1.50
CA ASN A 235 -15.76 -21.38 -2.09
C ASN A 235 -16.72 -20.73 -1.07
N ARG A 236 -16.69 -21.16 0.19
CA ARG A 236 -17.50 -20.57 1.25
C ARG A 236 -17.04 -19.15 1.54
N LEU A 237 -15.74 -18.94 1.75
CA LEU A 237 -15.14 -17.64 2.01
C LEU A 237 -15.39 -16.68 0.84
N THR A 238 -15.20 -17.11 -0.41
CA THR A 238 -15.44 -16.28 -1.60
C THR A 238 -16.92 -16.00 -1.85
N GLY A 239 -17.81 -16.89 -1.43
CA GLY A 239 -19.27 -16.73 -1.60
C GLY A 239 -19.88 -15.71 -0.63
N GLU A 240 -19.34 -15.59 0.57
CA GLU A 240 -19.85 -14.72 1.64
C GLU A 240 -19.22 -13.30 1.58
N GLU A 241 -17.97 -13.17 1.11
CA GLU A 241 -17.12 -12.00 1.36
C GLU A 241 -16.34 -11.53 0.10
N ARG A 242 -16.95 -11.54 -1.08
CA ARG A 242 -16.25 -11.08 -2.29
C ARG A 242 -15.75 -9.64 -2.16
N ALA A 243 -14.42 -9.45 -2.25
CA ALA A 243 -13.85 -8.15 -2.54
C ALA A 243 -14.24 -7.72 -3.97
N ILE A 244 -14.33 -6.42 -4.22
CA ILE A 244 -14.49 -5.90 -5.58
C ILE A 244 -13.14 -6.07 -6.28
N VAL A 245 -12.88 -7.27 -6.79
CA VAL A 245 -11.67 -7.53 -7.59
C VAL A 245 -11.96 -7.07 -9.00
N THR A 246 -11.33 -6.00 -9.44
CA THR A 246 -11.15 -5.75 -10.87
C THR A 246 -10.16 -6.78 -11.39
N GLU A 247 -10.61 -7.66 -12.27
CA GLU A 247 -9.73 -8.57 -13.02
C GLU A 247 -8.68 -7.71 -13.76
N VAL A 248 -7.47 -7.68 -13.23
CA VAL A 248 -6.33 -7.12 -13.96
C VAL A 248 -5.98 -8.14 -15.03
N ALA A 249 -6.38 -7.86 -16.25
CA ALA A 249 -6.07 -8.70 -17.40
C ALA A 249 -4.54 -8.87 -17.54
N GLY A 250 -4.03 -10.07 -17.28
CA GLY A 250 -2.61 -10.38 -17.47
C GLY A 250 -2.00 -11.38 -16.47
N THR A 251 -2.69 -11.74 -15.37
CA THR A 251 -2.11 -12.59 -14.30
C THR A 251 -2.55 -14.07 -14.33
N THR A 252 -3.11 -14.57 -15.41
CA THR A 252 -3.79 -15.89 -15.51
C THR A 252 -2.87 -17.10 -15.57
N ARG A 253 -1.61 -17.04 -15.16
CA ARG A 253 -0.68 -18.20 -15.13
C ARG A 253 -0.12 -18.58 -13.76
N ASP A 254 -0.49 -17.84 -12.71
CA ASP A 254 -0.04 -18.11 -11.34
C ASP A 254 -1.10 -18.88 -10.53
N ALA A 255 -0.69 -19.45 -9.37
CA ALA A 255 -1.56 -20.19 -8.45
C ALA A 255 -2.91 -19.48 -8.24
N VAL A 256 -4.00 -20.23 -8.12
CA VAL A 256 -5.36 -19.66 -7.94
C VAL A 256 -5.34 -18.79 -6.69
N ARG A 257 -5.27 -17.48 -6.90
CA ARG A 257 -5.32 -16.46 -5.87
C ARG A 257 -6.73 -15.88 -5.86
N GLU A 258 -7.45 -16.10 -4.78
CA GLU A 258 -8.74 -15.46 -4.54
C GLU A 258 -8.53 -14.35 -3.51
N THR A 259 -9.06 -13.17 -3.81
CA THR A 259 -9.06 -12.06 -2.84
C THR A 259 -10.47 -11.87 -2.31
N ILE A 260 -10.61 -12.01 -1.00
CA ILE A 260 -11.83 -11.71 -0.26
C ILE A 260 -11.59 -10.54 0.69
N GLN A 261 -12.63 -10.08 1.39
CA GLN A 261 -12.46 -9.09 2.46
C GLN A 261 -13.20 -9.55 3.71
N ILE A 262 -12.58 -9.37 4.87
CA ILE A 262 -13.22 -9.53 6.18
C ILE A 262 -13.07 -8.20 6.93
N GLU A 263 -14.17 -7.58 7.35
CA GLU A 263 -14.16 -6.26 8.02
C GLU A 263 -13.40 -5.18 7.23
N GLY A 264 -13.39 -5.29 5.89
CA GLY A 264 -12.69 -4.37 5.00
C GLY A 264 -11.19 -4.66 4.80
N ILE A 265 -10.63 -5.67 5.47
CA ILE A 265 -9.25 -6.13 5.27
C ILE A 265 -9.23 -7.08 4.08
N PRO A 266 -8.40 -6.85 3.05
CA PRO A 266 -8.22 -7.81 1.97
C PRO A 266 -7.47 -9.05 2.49
N LEU A 267 -7.97 -10.24 2.13
CA LEU A 267 -7.31 -11.52 2.37
C LEU A 267 -6.98 -12.16 1.04
N HIS A 268 -5.71 -12.41 0.81
CA HIS A 268 -5.21 -13.10 -0.37
C HIS A 268 -5.09 -14.58 -0.07
N ILE A 269 -6.10 -15.36 -0.49
CA ILE A 269 -6.15 -16.79 -0.22
C ILE A 269 -5.50 -17.54 -1.37
N ILE A 270 -4.55 -18.40 -1.03
CA ILE A 270 -3.81 -19.23 -1.97
C ILE A 270 -4.15 -20.68 -1.66
N ASP A 271 -4.81 -21.36 -2.60
CA ASP A 271 -5.06 -22.79 -2.49
C ASP A 271 -3.84 -23.58 -3.01
N THR A 272 -3.22 -24.33 -2.11
CA THR A 272 -2.16 -25.26 -2.48
C THR A 272 -2.79 -26.61 -2.91
N ALA A 273 -3.40 -26.63 -4.09
CA ALA A 273 -3.88 -27.87 -4.68
C ALA A 273 -2.68 -28.81 -4.93
N GLY A 274 -2.45 -29.76 -4.02
CA GLY A 274 -1.53 -30.86 -4.22
C GLY A 274 -0.11 -30.69 -3.68
N LEU A 275 0.06 -30.55 -2.34
CA LEU A 275 1.36 -30.70 -1.66
C LEU A 275 1.85 -32.18 -1.63
N ARG A 276 1.40 -33.01 -2.55
CA ARG A 276 1.87 -34.41 -2.63
C ARG A 276 3.23 -34.50 -3.30
N GLU A 277 4.10 -35.32 -2.74
CA GLU A 277 5.27 -35.78 -3.49
C GLU A 277 4.82 -36.55 -4.72
N THR A 278 5.21 -36.09 -5.89
CA THR A 278 4.87 -36.68 -7.17
C THR A 278 6.14 -36.88 -7.98
N GLN A 279 6.11 -37.88 -8.88
CA GLN A 279 7.21 -38.09 -9.84
C GLN A 279 7.01 -37.31 -11.14
N ASP A 280 5.84 -36.74 -11.37
CA ASP A 280 5.54 -35.93 -12.54
C ASP A 280 6.23 -34.56 -12.47
N VAL A 281 6.94 -34.16 -13.53
CA VAL A 281 7.71 -32.92 -13.63
C VAL A 281 6.82 -31.70 -13.54
N VAL A 282 5.62 -31.73 -14.11
CA VAL A 282 4.68 -30.60 -14.09
C VAL A 282 4.11 -30.38 -12.68
N GLU A 283 3.77 -31.49 -12.00
CA GLU A 283 3.28 -31.43 -10.62
C GLU A 283 4.39 -31.00 -9.64
N LYS A 284 5.66 -31.39 -9.85
CA LYS A 284 6.80 -30.91 -9.04
C LYS A 284 6.94 -29.40 -9.08
N ILE A 285 6.82 -28.79 -10.26
CA ILE A 285 6.85 -27.32 -10.41
C ILE A 285 5.69 -26.68 -9.63
N GLY A 286 4.51 -27.30 -9.65
CA GLY A 286 3.35 -26.84 -8.86
C GLY A 286 3.60 -26.89 -7.35
N VAL A 287 4.19 -27.98 -6.87
CA VAL A 287 4.56 -28.17 -5.45
C VAL A 287 5.63 -27.15 -5.01
N GLU A 288 6.67 -26.92 -5.82
CA GLU A 288 7.69 -25.91 -5.48
C GLU A 288 7.12 -24.48 -5.44
N ARG A 289 6.17 -24.16 -6.33
CA ARG A 289 5.46 -22.88 -6.28
C ARG A 289 4.62 -22.74 -5.00
N ALA A 290 3.89 -23.78 -4.63
CA ALA A 290 3.10 -23.79 -3.40
C ALA A 290 3.96 -23.56 -2.16
N TRP A 291 5.16 -24.15 -2.09
CA TRP A 291 6.09 -23.92 -0.98
C TRP A 291 6.63 -22.49 -0.94
N ARG A 292 6.93 -21.88 -2.10
CA ARG A 292 7.32 -20.46 -2.15
C ARG A 292 6.22 -19.51 -1.69
N GLU A 293 4.96 -19.83 -1.97
CA GLU A 293 3.83 -19.05 -1.48
C GLU A 293 3.65 -19.25 0.04
N ILE A 294 3.88 -20.44 0.56
CA ILE A 294 3.88 -20.72 2.01
C ILE A 294 4.98 -19.88 2.73
N GLU A 295 6.17 -19.77 2.14
CA GLU A 295 7.26 -18.95 2.71
C GLU A 295 6.94 -17.46 2.83
N ARG A 296 5.98 -16.98 2.03
CA ARG A 296 5.51 -15.58 2.02
C ARG A 296 4.20 -15.34 2.75
N ALA A 297 3.61 -16.40 3.28
CA ALA A 297 2.32 -16.34 3.95
C ALA A 297 2.48 -15.70 5.33
N ASP A 298 1.46 -14.91 5.72
CA ASP A 298 1.33 -14.41 7.09
C ASP A 298 0.72 -15.47 8.01
N VAL A 299 -0.18 -16.30 7.44
CA VAL A 299 -0.84 -17.38 8.17
C VAL A 299 -1.08 -18.60 7.28
N VAL A 300 -0.90 -19.78 7.86
CA VAL A 300 -1.23 -21.05 7.23
C VAL A 300 -2.45 -21.67 7.92
N LEU A 301 -3.51 -21.89 7.16
CA LEU A 301 -4.67 -22.71 7.59
C LEU A 301 -4.40 -24.15 7.21
N GLN A 302 -4.01 -24.98 8.17
CA GLN A 302 -3.85 -26.41 7.95
C GLN A 302 -5.18 -27.11 8.16
N LEU A 303 -5.79 -27.59 7.06
CA LEU A 303 -7.08 -28.26 7.09
C LEU A 303 -6.90 -29.76 7.38
N LEU A 304 -7.67 -30.25 8.35
CA LEU A 304 -7.81 -31.65 8.72
C LEU A 304 -9.27 -32.08 8.54
N ASP A 305 -9.51 -33.38 8.40
CA ASP A 305 -10.86 -33.95 8.46
C ASP A 305 -11.18 -34.29 9.92
N ALA A 306 -12.16 -33.61 10.52
CA ALA A 306 -12.54 -33.77 11.92
C ALA A 306 -12.93 -35.22 12.30
N ARG A 307 -13.27 -36.07 11.31
CA ARG A 307 -13.60 -37.50 11.53
C ARG A 307 -12.37 -38.35 11.79
N CYS A 308 -11.20 -37.93 11.28
CA CYS A 308 -9.96 -38.72 11.34
C CYS A 308 -8.95 -38.18 12.34
N GLY A 309 -9.06 -36.86 12.70
CA GLY A 309 -8.04 -36.16 13.45
C GLY A 309 -6.74 -35.94 12.66
N GLU A 310 -5.67 -35.56 13.34
CA GLU A 310 -4.35 -35.34 12.74
C GLU A 310 -3.70 -36.70 12.41
N THR A 311 -3.36 -36.90 11.15
CA THR A 311 -2.70 -38.12 10.65
C THR A 311 -1.17 -37.91 10.53
N PRO A 312 -0.37 -39.00 10.43
CA PRO A 312 1.08 -38.88 10.16
C PRO A 312 1.41 -38.05 8.91
N ALA A 313 0.54 -38.11 7.89
CA ALA A 313 0.71 -37.32 6.66
C ALA A 313 0.43 -35.82 6.88
N ASP A 314 -0.53 -35.47 7.74
CA ASP A 314 -0.77 -34.08 8.15
C ASP A 314 0.40 -33.54 8.96
N HIS A 315 0.95 -34.35 9.85
CA HIS A 315 2.14 -34.03 10.61
C HIS A 315 3.37 -33.78 9.72
N ALA A 316 3.53 -34.58 8.67
CA ALA A 316 4.61 -34.37 7.70
C ALA A 316 4.51 -33.02 6.96
N ILE A 317 3.29 -32.54 6.66
CA ILE A 317 3.07 -31.19 6.15
C ILE A 317 3.46 -30.15 7.21
N ALA A 318 3.01 -30.32 8.45
CA ALA A 318 3.27 -29.39 9.55
C ALA A 318 4.76 -29.17 9.82
N VAL A 319 5.56 -30.26 9.82
CA VAL A 319 7.03 -30.19 10.06
C VAL A 319 7.77 -29.42 8.97
N ARG A 320 7.22 -29.35 7.74
CA ARG A 320 7.81 -28.61 6.62
C ARG A 320 7.44 -27.14 6.59
N LEU A 321 6.48 -26.70 7.39
CA LEU A 321 6.11 -25.27 7.46
C LEU A 321 7.29 -24.47 8.05
N PRO A 322 7.55 -23.25 7.51
CA PRO A 322 8.61 -22.40 8.03
C PRO A 322 8.39 -22.04 9.51
N ALA A 323 9.47 -22.04 10.27
CA ALA A 323 9.44 -21.60 11.66
C ALA A 323 9.08 -20.10 11.72
N GLY A 324 8.07 -19.74 12.51
CA GLY A 324 7.65 -18.35 12.72
C GLY A 324 6.39 -17.94 11.96
N ILE A 325 5.85 -18.76 11.05
CA ILE A 325 4.53 -18.51 10.46
C ILE A 325 3.44 -18.92 11.44
N GLU A 326 2.42 -18.06 11.62
CA GLU A 326 1.25 -18.40 12.43
C GLU A 326 0.51 -19.57 11.78
N ARG A 327 0.39 -20.69 12.49
CA ARG A 327 -0.31 -21.90 12.05
C ARG A 327 -1.62 -22.03 12.79
N ILE A 328 -2.74 -22.06 12.07
CA ILE A 328 -4.08 -22.36 12.57
C ILE A 328 -4.49 -23.71 12.02
N VAL A 329 -4.85 -24.64 12.90
CA VAL A 329 -5.36 -25.97 12.53
C VAL A 329 -6.87 -25.88 12.38
N VAL A 330 -7.39 -26.22 11.19
CA VAL A 330 -8.82 -26.19 10.89
C VAL A 330 -9.35 -27.62 10.77
N GLU A 331 -10.05 -28.08 11.80
CA GLU A 331 -10.76 -29.37 11.81
C GLU A 331 -12.11 -29.21 11.06
N ASN A 332 -12.08 -29.47 9.77
CA ASN A 332 -13.25 -29.30 8.91
C ASN A 332 -14.17 -30.53 8.94
N LYS A 333 -15.43 -30.35 8.51
CA LYS A 333 -16.49 -31.37 8.45
C LYS A 333 -16.99 -31.81 9.84
N CYS A 334 -17.06 -30.88 10.79
CA CYS A 334 -17.59 -31.12 12.12
C CYS A 334 -19.04 -31.65 12.06
N ASP A 335 -19.82 -31.25 11.06
CA ASP A 335 -21.18 -31.76 10.76
C ASP A 335 -21.22 -33.27 10.55
N LEU A 336 -20.19 -33.87 9.94
CA LEU A 336 -20.07 -35.32 9.74
C LEU A 336 -19.43 -36.05 10.91
N ALA A 337 -18.69 -35.35 11.77
CA ALA A 337 -18.07 -35.90 12.96
C ALA A 337 -19.02 -35.88 14.20
N GLY A 338 -20.18 -35.23 14.08
CA GLY A 338 -21.11 -35.03 15.20
C GLY A 338 -20.54 -34.16 16.34
N ALA A 339 -19.57 -33.29 16.03
CA ALA A 339 -18.89 -32.44 16.98
C ALA A 339 -19.28 -30.96 16.74
N ALA A 340 -19.53 -30.23 17.84
CA ALA A 340 -19.85 -28.80 17.75
C ALA A 340 -18.67 -27.96 17.30
N ALA A 341 -18.96 -26.83 16.62
CA ALA A 341 -17.95 -25.83 16.30
C ALA A 341 -17.29 -25.30 17.60
N ALA A 342 -15.97 -25.18 17.59
CA ALA A 342 -15.20 -24.77 18.76
C ALA A 342 -13.87 -24.13 18.37
N ARG A 343 -13.36 -23.25 19.25
CA ARG A 343 -12.00 -22.73 19.25
C ARG A 343 -11.28 -23.20 20.51
N PHE A 344 -10.13 -23.83 20.36
CA PHE A 344 -9.32 -24.31 21.48
C PHE A 344 -7.84 -24.23 21.14
N LYS A 345 -6.98 -24.48 22.13
CA LYS A 345 -5.52 -24.55 21.92
C LYS A 345 -5.04 -25.96 22.20
N GLU A 346 -4.24 -26.51 21.29
CA GLU A 346 -3.61 -27.82 21.45
C GLU A 346 -2.19 -27.76 20.88
N ALA A 347 -1.24 -28.38 21.56
CA ALA A 347 0.18 -28.40 21.19
C ALA A 347 0.78 -27.01 20.84
N GLY A 348 0.30 -25.93 21.47
CA GLY A 348 0.76 -24.56 21.24
C GLY A 348 0.09 -23.84 20.07
N HIS A 349 -0.75 -24.52 19.28
CA HIS A 349 -1.46 -23.96 18.14
C HIS A 349 -2.94 -23.71 18.43
N VAL A 350 -3.54 -22.79 17.68
CA VAL A 350 -4.99 -22.57 17.69
C VAL A 350 -5.65 -23.61 16.78
N HIS A 351 -6.64 -24.30 17.31
CA HIS A 351 -7.51 -25.22 16.61
C HIS A 351 -8.89 -24.62 16.47
N LEU A 352 -9.45 -24.71 15.25
CA LEU A 352 -10.80 -24.29 14.92
C LEU A 352 -11.56 -25.47 14.35
N ARG A 353 -12.62 -25.89 15.01
CA ARG A 353 -13.53 -26.91 14.50
C ARG A 353 -14.69 -26.24 13.79
N LEU A 354 -14.90 -26.56 12.51
CA LEU A 354 -15.91 -25.94 11.67
C LEU A 354 -16.42 -26.89 10.58
N SER A 355 -17.46 -26.48 9.88
CA SER A 355 -17.92 -27.11 8.63
C SER A 355 -18.00 -26.07 7.52
N ALA A 356 -17.10 -26.16 6.56
CA ALA A 356 -17.14 -25.33 5.36
C ALA A 356 -18.40 -25.54 4.53
N LYS A 357 -19.05 -26.70 4.64
CA LYS A 357 -20.27 -27.05 3.90
C LYS A 357 -21.51 -26.40 4.53
N SER A 358 -21.72 -26.52 5.84
CA SER A 358 -22.87 -25.95 6.54
C SER A 358 -22.70 -24.47 6.90
N GLY A 359 -21.45 -23.99 7.02
CA GLY A 359 -21.13 -22.66 7.54
C GLY A 359 -20.95 -22.61 9.04
N GLU A 360 -21.14 -23.71 9.74
CA GLU A 360 -20.98 -23.77 11.20
C GLU A 360 -19.51 -23.51 11.60
N GLY A 361 -19.29 -22.57 12.52
CA GLY A 361 -17.95 -22.20 13.01
C GLY A 361 -17.18 -21.24 12.10
N MET A 362 -17.74 -20.75 10.99
CA MET A 362 -17.05 -19.78 10.10
C MET A 362 -16.75 -18.47 10.83
N ALA A 363 -17.61 -17.99 11.71
CA ALA A 363 -17.36 -16.81 12.54
C ALA A 363 -16.08 -16.94 13.39
N LEU A 364 -15.80 -18.14 13.94
CA LEU A 364 -14.57 -18.40 14.69
C LEU A 364 -13.31 -18.26 13.82
N LEU A 365 -13.40 -18.64 12.55
CA LEU A 365 -12.31 -18.48 11.59
C LEU A 365 -12.11 -16.99 11.25
N HIS A 366 -13.19 -16.25 11.03
CA HIS A 366 -13.13 -14.79 10.77
C HIS A 366 -12.47 -14.05 11.95
N ASP A 367 -12.94 -14.30 13.17
CA ASP A 367 -12.39 -13.69 14.40
C ASP A 367 -10.90 -14.02 14.57
N GLU A 368 -10.49 -15.27 14.27
CA GLU A 368 -9.09 -15.66 14.40
C GLU A 368 -8.20 -15.05 13.32
N LEU A 369 -8.67 -14.93 12.08
CA LEU A 369 -7.95 -14.23 11.01
C LEU A 369 -7.79 -12.73 11.34
N LEU A 370 -8.83 -12.08 11.87
CA LEU A 370 -8.75 -10.70 12.34
C LEU A 370 -7.77 -10.53 13.51
N ARG A 371 -7.76 -11.51 14.44
CA ARG A 371 -6.79 -11.53 15.55
C ARG A 371 -5.35 -11.64 15.06
N VAL A 372 -5.07 -12.55 14.12
CA VAL A 372 -3.73 -12.69 13.51
C VAL A 372 -3.33 -11.43 12.77
N ALA A 373 -4.28 -10.83 12.06
CA ALA A 373 -4.08 -9.53 11.42
C ALA A 373 -3.80 -8.40 12.42
N GLY A 374 -4.03 -8.60 13.73
CA GLY A 374 -3.91 -7.53 14.74
C GLY A 374 -5.00 -6.46 14.61
N TRP A 375 -6.15 -6.82 14.01
CA TRP A 375 -7.27 -5.91 13.80
C TRP A 375 -8.10 -5.76 15.08
N SER A 376 -8.27 -4.52 15.53
CA SER A 376 -9.03 -4.20 16.76
C SER A 376 -10.42 -3.61 16.49
N GLY A 377 -10.91 -3.66 15.26
CA GLY A 377 -12.30 -3.31 14.94
C GLY A 377 -12.63 -1.81 14.79
N HIS A 378 -11.67 -0.91 14.87
CA HIS A 378 -11.89 0.55 14.77
C HIS A 378 -11.43 1.08 13.41
N GLY A 379 -12.22 0.79 12.36
CA GLY A 379 -11.86 1.11 10.96
C GLY A 379 -11.87 2.61 10.58
N GLU A 380 -12.42 3.50 11.40
CA GLU A 380 -12.58 4.92 11.01
C GLU A 380 -11.31 5.77 11.25
N ASP A 381 -10.43 5.39 12.19
CA ASP A 381 -9.22 6.14 12.55
C ASP A 381 -7.91 5.53 12.01
N VAL A 382 -8.00 4.59 11.08
CA VAL A 382 -6.83 3.89 10.57
C VAL A 382 -6.08 4.74 9.56
N VAL A 383 -4.76 4.80 9.69
CA VAL A 383 -3.85 5.53 8.79
C VAL A 383 -3.21 4.56 7.82
N LEU A 384 -3.43 4.74 6.52
CA LEU A 384 -2.79 3.89 5.51
C LEU A 384 -1.27 4.10 5.54
N ALA A 385 -0.53 3.07 5.92
CA ALA A 385 0.91 3.15 6.10
C ALA A 385 1.63 2.06 5.31
N ARG A 386 2.82 2.38 4.83
CA ARG A 386 3.75 1.45 4.20
C ARG A 386 4.78 0.98 5.22
N GLN A 387 5.48 -0.11 4.93
CA GLN A 387 6.51 -0.67 5.80
C GLN A 387 7.55 0.38 6.22
N ARG A 388 8.02 1.23 5.28
CA ARG A 388 8.95 2.32 5.58
C ARG A 388 8.42 3.32 6.62
N HIS A 389 7.08 3.57 6.62
CA HIS A 389 6.45 4.45 7.61
C HIS A 389 6.44 3.79 8.99
N LEU A 390 6.14 2.48 9.06
CA LEU A 390 6.16 1.73 10.31
C LEU A 390 7.55 1.68 10.93
N GLU A 391 8.58 1.49 10.09
CA GLU A 391 9.98 1.50 10.51
C GLU A 391 10.38 2.89 11.04
N ALA A 392 10.06 3.95 10.31
CA ALA A 392 10.36 5.32 10.72
C ALA A 392 9.66 5.72 12.02
N LEU A 393 8.35 5.39 12.15
CA LEU A 393 7.58 5.61 13.38
C LEU A 393 8.14 4.78 14.54
N GLY A 394 8.54 3.53 14.29
CA GLY A 394 9.16 2.65 15.29
C GLY A 394 10.46 3.23 15.82
N VAL A 395 11.36 3.67 14.93
CA VAL A 395 12.61 4.34 15.30
C VAL A 395 12.33 5.62 16.09
N ALA A 396 11.40 6.45 15.63
CA ALA A 396 11.05 7.69 16.32
C ALA A 396 10.50 7.42 17.74
N ALA A 397 9.65 6.41 17.90
CA ALA A 397 9.12 6.02 19.20
C ALA A 397 10.21 5.49 20.14
N GLU A 398 11.12 4.64 19.65
CA GLU A 398 12.26 4.14 20.40
C GLU A 398 13.17 5.28 20.86
N LYS A 399 13.55 6.16 19.95
CA LYS A 399 14.44 7.29 20.23
C LYS A 399 13.83 8.28 21.20
N SER A 400 12.56 8.61 21.05
CA SER A 400 11.83 9.47 22.00
C SER A 400 11.74 8.84 23.40
N ALA A 401 11.54 7.50 23.48
CA ALA A 401 11.55 6.81 24.76
C ALA A 401 12.94 6.77 25.41
N LEU A 402 14.02 6.69 24.63
CA LEU A 402 15.39 6.79 25.11
C LEU A 402 15.71 8.20 25.60
N ALA A 403 15.28 9.24 24.87
CA ALA A 403 15.40 10.63 25.29
C ALA A 403 14.72 10.86 26.67
N ALA A 404 13.51 10.28 26.86
CA ALA A 404 12.79 10.38 28.13
C ALA A 404 13.53 9.75 29.32
N ARG A 405 14.35 8.73 29.07
CA ARG A 405 15.19 8.07 30.11
C ARG A 405 16.50 8.81 30.37
N ARG A 406 16.88 9.76 29.50
CA ARG A 406 18.17 10.46 29.50
C ARG A 406 18.01 11.96 29.72
N LEU A 407 16.91 12.41 30.30
CA LEU A 407 16.68 13.83 30.59
C LEU A 407 17.73 14.45 31.52
N ASP A 408 18.40 13.61 32.34
CA ASP A 408 19.55 13.98 33.18
C ASP A 408 20.88 14.04 32.43
N GLN A 409 20.94 13.53 31.18
CA GLN A 409 22.10 13.47 30.30
C GLN A 409 21.77 14.31 29.04
N ILE A 410 21.81 15.61 29.17
CA ILE A 410 21.23 16.59 28.23
C ILE A 410 21.75 16.39 26.80
N GLU A 411 23.07 16.16 26.60
CA GLU A 411 23.68 15.94 25.28
C GLU A 411 23.12 14.67 24.61
N LEU A 412 22.98 13.57 25.38
CA LEU A 412 22.43 12.34 24.86
C LEU A 412 20.92 12.46 24.59
N CYS A 413 20.22 13.22 25.42
CA CYS A 413 18.81 13.52 25.18
C CYS A 413 18.62 14.30 23.87
N ALA A 414 19.42 15.34 23.64
CA ALA A 414 19.38 16.14 22.40
C ALA A 414 19.64 15.25 21.15
N GLU A 415 20.63 14.36 21.21
CA GLU A 415 20.96 13.45 20.12
C GLU A 415 19.81 12.47 19.84
N GLU A 416 19.19 11.87 20.87
CA GLU A 416 18.04 10.97 20.67
C GLU A 416 16.82 11.72 20.07
N LEU A 417 16.58 12.98 20.49
CA LEU A 417 15.52 13.81 19.90
C LEU A 417 15.81 14.14 18.43
N ARG A 418 17.06 14.43 18.08
CA ARG A 418 17.50 14.67 16.70
C ARG A 418 17.25 13.45 15.82
N LEU A 419 17.62 12.26 16.29
CA LEU A 419 17.42 11.00 15.57
C LEU A 419 15.92 10.67 15.41
N ALA A 420 15.09 10.94 16.42
CA ALA A 420 13.64 10.79 16.34
C ALA A 420 13.04 11.73 15.27
N GLN A 421 13.45 12.98 15.25
CA GLN A 421 13.03 13.97 14.26
C GLN A 421 13.42 13.54 12.84
N GLU A 422 14.66 13.13 12.61
CA GLU A 422 15.13 12.66 11.31
C GLU A 422 14.34 11.45 10.81
N ALA A 423 14.02 10.51 11.71
CA ALA A 423 13.23 9.34 11.35
C ALA A 423 11.83 9.74 10.85
N LEU A 424 11.16 10.69 11.53
CA LEU A 424 9.84 11.18 11.10
C LEU A 424 9.91 11.97 9.80
N SER A 425 10.89 12.83 9.61
CA SER A 425 11.05 13.68 8.41
C SER A 425 11.26 12.83 7.14
N ARG A 426 11.78 11.61 7.26
CA ARG A 426 11.86 10.65 6.14
C ARG A 426 10.49 10.17 5.66
N ILE A 427 9.45 10.24 6.49
CA ILE A 427 8.10 9.81 6.11
C ILE A 427 7.55 10.73 5.03
N THR A 428 7.64 12.03 5.22
CA THR A 428 7.11 13.07 4.31
C THR A 428 8.06 13.43 3.17
N GLY A 429 9.33 13.02 3.26
CA GLY A 429 10.32 13.21 2.21
C GLY A 429 11.19 14.44 2.35
N GLU A 430 11.19 15.13 3.52
CA GLU A 430 12.02 16.30 3.75
C GLU A 430 13.52 15.98 3.70
N PHE A 431 13.90 14.75 4.09
CA PHE A 431 15.28 14.24 4.06
C PHE A 431 15.31 12.83 3.44
N THR A 432 15.25 12.76 2.12
CA THR A 432 15.31 11.48 1.39
C THR A 432 16.48 11.47 0.43
N ALA A 433 17.18 10.33 0.38
CA ALA A 433 18.19 10.09 -0.65
C ALA A 433 17.52 9.88 -2.02
N ASP A 434 18.14 10.36 -3.10
CA ASP A 434 17.66 10.23 -4.47
C ASP A 434 17.36 8.77 -4.87
N ASP A 435 18.15 7.81 -4.35
CA ASP A 435 17.94 6.39 -4.62
C ASP A 435 16.62 5.87 -4.04
N LEU A 436 16.21 6.34 -2.86
CA LEU A 436 14.93 5.98 -2.25
C LEU A 436 13.75 6.54 -3.05
N LEU A 437 13.84 7.78 -3.52
CA LEU A 437 12.82 8.38 -4.39
C LEU A 437 12.69 7.57 -5.68
N GLY A 438 13.81 7.20 -6.30
CA GLY A 438 13.83 6.36 -7.49
C GLY A 438 13.14 5.02 -7.28
N GLU A 439 13.39 4.34 -6.15
CA GLU A 439 12.73 3.06 -5.82
C GLU A 439 11.21 3.22 -5.61
N ILE A 440 10.79 4.24 -4.87
CA ILE A 440 9.38 4.50 -4.60
C ILE A 440 8.61 4.73 -5.90
N PHE A 441 9.09 5.64 -6.76
CA PHE A 441 8.38 6.00 -7.99
C PHE A 441 8.46 4.92 -9.08
N SER A 442 9.50 4.09 -9.12
CA SER A 442 9.60 2.98 -10.08
C SER A 442 8.49 1.94 -9.95
N ARG A 443 7.84 1.86 -8.80
CA ARG A 443 6.71 0.95 -8.51
C ARG A 443 5.36 1.49 -8.96
N PHE A 444 5.30 2.74 -9.44
CA PHE A 444 4.07 3.35 -9.92
C PHE A 444 3.78 2.95 -11.37
N CYS A 445 2.51 3.04 -11.77
CA CYS A 445 2.13 2.85 -13.16
C CYS A 445 2.65 3.99 -14.06
N ILE A 446 2.94 3.69 -15.33
CA ILE A 446 3.22 4.72 -16.35
C ILE A 446 1.95 5.57 -16.55
N GLY A 447 2.12 6.89 -16.58
CA GLY A 447 0.99 7.83 -16.73
C GLY A 447 0.47 8.44 -15.42
N LYS A 448 1.16 8.12 -14.29
CA LYS A 448 0.86 8.65 -12.95
C LYS A 448 2.05 9.35 -12.34
#